data_efea655460a826201ede94518a52ecca
#
_entry.id   efea655460a826201ede94518a52ecca
#
_cell.length_a   1.000
_cell.length_b   1.000
_cell.length_c   1.000
_cell.angle_alpha   90.00
_cell.angle_beta   90.00
_cell.angle_gamma   90.00
#
_symmetry.space_group_name_H-M   'P 1'
#
loop_
_entity.id
_entity.type
_entity.pdbx_description
1 polymer ?
#
loop_
_entity_poly.entity_id
_entity_poly.type
_entity_poly.pdbx_seq_one_letter_code
_entity_poly.pdbx_strand_id
1 'polypeptide(L)'
;DLILCGRQAVDVDSAQTGPALATFLGIPFVTVVTGIDFSDNFKSAKITRQVEGGSEVRVLPLPLLLTCQKGLNEPRLPSLKGIMAAKKKEVLTFSASDLDIDTLDMGDNRVIEENLWLPPERKEGIILQGTEDEISGELVRLLREEQKII
;
A
#
# COMPACT_ATOMS: atom_id res chain seq x y z
N ASP A 1 -3.70 -18.63 -11.75
CA ASP A 1 -2.75 -18.20 -12.79
C ASP A 1 -2.10 -16.86 -12.48
N LEU A 2 -2.86 -15.85 -12.01
CA LEU A 2 -2.37 -14.54 -11.63
C LEU A 2 -3.11 -14.05 -10.38
N ILE A 3 -2.37 -13.56 -9.39
CA ILE A 3 -2.90 -12.93 -8.19
C ILE A 3 -2.52 -11.46 -8.21
N LEU A 4 -3.50 -10.57 -8.13
CA LEU A 4 -3.30 -9.12 -8.03
C LEU A 4 -3.67 -8.65 -6.64
N CYS A 5 -2.74 -7.99 -5.97
CA CYS A 5 -2.94 -7.35 -4.67
C CYS A 5 -2.73 -5.84 -4.77
N GLY A 6 -3.34 -5.08 -3.87
CA GLY A 6 -2.92 -3.71 -3.62
C GLY A 6 -1.49 -3.67 -3.08
N ARG A 7 -0.80 -2.56 -3.25
CA ARG A 7 0.56 -2.40 -2.75
C ARG A 7 0.62 -2.52 -1.22
N GLN A 8 -0.22 -1.76 -0.54
CA GLN A 8 -0.22 -1.66 0.92
C GLN A 8 -1.54 -1.05 1.42
N ALA A 9 -1.90 -1.31 2.66
CA ALA A 9 -3.00 -0.63 3.33
C ALA A 9 -2.51 0.69 3.95
N VAL A 10 -3.38 1.70 3.97
CA VAL A 10 -3.03 3.07 4.40
C VAL A 10 -2.80 3.19 5.92
N ASP A 11 -3.39 2.29 6.68
CA ASP A 11 -3.34 2.27 8.14
C ASP A 11 -1.94 1.92 8.69
N VAL A 12 -1.34 0.84 8.18
CA VAL A 12 -0.07 0.31 8.71
C VAL A 12 1.10 0.48 7.75
N ASP A 13 0.84 0.62 6.44
CA ASP A 13 1.86 0.77 5.38
C ASP A 13 2.91 -0.34 5.29
N SER A 14 2.66 -1.51 5.89
CA SER A 14 3.66 -2.58 5.97
C SER A 14 3.97 -3.29 4.66
N ALA A 15 3.08 -3.23 3.66
CA ALA A 15 3.22 -3.83 2.33
C ALA A 15 3.57 -5.34 2.32
N GLN A 16 3.22 -6.08 3.36
CA GLN A 16 3.64 -7.46 3.57
C GLN A 16 2.67 -8.51 3.04
N THR A 17 1.38 -8.21 2.93
CA THR A 17 0.33 -9.19 2.61
C THR A 17 0.58 -9.91 1.29
N GLY A 18 0.89 -9.19 0.22
CA GLY A 18 1.19 -9.79 -1.09
C GLY A 18 2.42 -10.70 -1.05
N PRO A 19 3.59 -10.21 -0.64
CA PRO A 19 4.80 -11.02 -0.52
C PRO A 19 4.64 -12.25 0.39
N ALA A 20 3.98 -12.10 1.55
CA ALA A 20 3.72 -13.20 2.45
C ALA A 20 2.83 -14.27 1.78
N LEU A 21 1.74 -13.86 1.14
CA LEU A 21 0.85 -14.78 0.43
C LEU A 21 1.60 -15.55 -0.67
N ALA A 22 2.41 -14.85 -1.48
CA ALA A 22 3.22 -15.50 -2.52
C ALA A 22 4.20 -16.52 -1.96
N THR A 23 4.82 -16.20 -0.83
CA THR A 23 5.75 -17.08 -0.12
C THR A 23 5.05 -18.35 0.37
N PHE A 24 3.87 -18.21 0.99
CA PHE A 24 3.08 -19.37 1.44
C PHE A 24 2.59 -20.24 0.29
N LEU A 25 2.29 -19.62 -0.86
CA LEU A 25 1.86 -20.37 -2.06
C LEU A 25 3.04 -20.94 -2.87
N GLY A 26 4.28 -20.58 -2.55
CA GLY A 26 5.46 -21.01 -3.29
C GLY A 26 5.52 -20.50 -4.73
N ILE A 27 4.94 -19.33 -5.01
CA ILE A 27 4.92 -18.71 -6.36
C ILE A 27 5.80 -17.45 -6.40
N PRO A 28 6.36 -17.12 -7.59
CA PRO A 28 7.10 -15.87 -7.75
C PRO A 28 6.20 -14.65 -7.56
N PHE A 29 6.79 -13.53 -7.12
CA PHE A 29 6.06 -12.27 -6.96
C PHE A 29 6.89 -11.05 -7.36
N VAL A 30 6.20 -9.97 -7.72
CA VAL A 30 6.80 -8.66 -7.95
C VAL A 30 5.98 -7.59 -7.22
N THR A 31 6.66 -6.68 -6.54
CA THR A 31 6.04 -5.58 -5.80
C THR A 31 6.16 -4.26 -6.55
N VAL A 32 5.25 -3.32 -6.25
CA VAL A 32 5.24 -1.94 -6.78
C VAL A 32 5.16 -1.91 -8.30
N VAL A 33 4.27 -2.74 -8.85
CA VAL A 33 4.11 -2.94 -10.30
C VAL A 33 3.41 -1.75 -10.94
N THR A 34 4.00 -1.24 -12.02
CA THR A 34 3.50 -0.11 -12.81
C THR A 34 3.19 -0.48 -14.28
N GLY A 35 3.58 -1.67 -14.72
CA GLY A 35 3.26 -2.15 -16.06
C GLY A 35 3.29 -3.68 -16.15
N ILE A 36 2.40 -4.25 -16.97
CA ILE A 36 2.26 -5.68 -17.19
C ILE A 36 2.01 -5.92 -18.68
N ASP A 37 2.89 -6.70 -19.32
CA ASP A 37 2.74 -7.16 -20.70
C ASP A 37 2.79 -8.70 -20.71
N PHE A 38 1.72 -9.34 -21.12
CA PHE A 38 1.67 -10.80 -21.21
C PHE A 38 2.30 -11.29 -22.50
N SER A 39 2.95 -12.45 -22.44
CA SER A 39 3.35 -13.19 -23.66
C SER A 39 2.09 -13.70 -24.40
N ASP A 40 2.21 -13.92 -25.72
CA ASP A 40 1.09 -14.34 -26.58
C ASP A 40 0.41 -15.64 -26.09
N ASN A 41 1.15 -16.51 -25.45
CA ASN A 41 0.65 -17.78 -24.91
C ASN A 41 0.25 -17.73 -23.43
N PHE A 42 0.30 -16.56 -22.81
CA PHE A 42 0.01 -16.35 -21.37
C PHE A 42 0.80 -17.26 -20.40
N LYS A 43 1.98 -17.73 -20.79
CA LYS A 43 2.84 -18.54 -19.92
C LYS A 43 3.82 -17.70 -19.09
N SER A 44 4.04 -16.47 -19.52
CA SER A 44 4.94 -15.52 -18.84
C SER A 44 4.41 -14.11 -18.99
N ALA A 45 4.92 -13.21 -18.15
CA ALA A 45 4.63 -11.79 -18.23
C ALA A 45 5.93 -10.97 -18.02
N LYS A 46 6.04 -9.89 -18.79
CA LYS A 46 7.04 -8.85 -18.62
C LYS A 46 6.45 -7.80 -17.67
N ILE A 47 7.07 -7.63 -16.53
CA ILE A 47 6.60 -6.78 -15.45
C ILE A 47 7.54 -5.59 -15.30
N THR A 48 6.98 -4.40 -15.33
CA THR A 48 7.69 -3.16 -14.97
C THR A 48 7.34 -2.79 -13.54
N ARG A 49 8.34 -2.56 -12.71
CA ARG A 49 8.16 -2.13 -11.32
C ARG A 49 8.94 -0.85 -11.03
N GLN A 50 8.43 -0.08 -10.09
CA GLN A 50 9.13 1.09 -9.57
C GLN A 50 10.14 0.65 -8.52
N VAL A 51 11.37 1.21 -8.62
CA VAL A 51 12.42 1.07 -7.61
C VAL A 51 12.96 2.46 -7.27
N GLU A 52 13.81 2.53 -6.25
CA GLU A 52 14.48 3.79 -5.91
C GLU A 52 15.37 4.25 -7.07
N GLY A 53 15.17 5.48 -7.50
CA GLY A 53 15.92 6.09 -8.61
C GLY A 53 15.49 5.65 -10.03
N GLY A 54 14.45 4.80 -10.18
CA GLY A 54 14.05 4.39 -11.53
C GLY A 54 13.01 3.28 -11.60
N SER A 55 13.10 2.48 -12.65
CA SER A 55 12.25 1.31 -12.86
C SER A 55 13.08 0.08 -13.23
N GLU A 56 12.57 -1.09 -12.88
CA GLU A 56 13.14 -2.39 -13.20
C GLU A 56 12.14 -3.19 -14.04
N VAL A 57 12.65 -3.93 -15.02
CA VAL A 57 11.85 -4.81 -15.86
C VAL A 57 12.26 -6.26 -15.59
N ARG A 58 11.26 -7.11 -15.32
CA ARG A 58 11.44 -8.55 -15.12
C ARG A 58 10.51 -9.35 -16.00
N VAL A 59 10.97 -10.49 -16.47
CA VAL A 59 10.15 -11.48 -17.17
C VAL A 59 10.05 -12.72 -16.28
N LEU A 60 8.83 -13.07 -15.92
CA LEU A 60 8.55 -14.16 -14.98
C LEU A 60 7.48 -15.11 -15.54
N PRO A 61 7.56 -16.40 -15.20
CA PRO A 61 6.51 -17.35 -15.57
C PRO A 61 5.25 -17.14 -14.70
N LEU A 62 4.11 -17.61 -15.21
CA LEU A 62 2.90 -17.78 -14.42
C LEU A 62 2.88 -19.20 -13.79
N PRO A 63 2.26 -19.41 -12.62
CA PRO A 63 1.51 -18.43 -11.83
C PRO A 63 2.40 -17.36 -11.17
N LEU A 64 1.84 -16.15 -10.96
CA LEU A 64 2.57 -14.98 -10.49
C LEU A 64 1.69 -14.14 -9.56
N LEU A 65 2.28 -13.58 -8.50
CA LEU A 65 1.61 -12.59 -7.65
C LEU A 65 2.22 -11.20 -7.86
N LEU A 66 1.37 -10.21 -8.05
CA LEU A 66 1.79 -8.81 -8.25
C LEU A 66 1.14 -7.90 -7.20
N THR A 67 1.92 -7.01 -6.60
CA THR A 67 1.36 -5.90 -5.84
C THR A 67 1.36 -4.64 -6.70
N CYS A 68 0.17 -4.13 -6.98
CA CYS A 68 -0.07 -3.09 -7.97
C CYS A 68 0.09 -1.68 -7.38
N GLN A 69 0.79 -0.83 -8.11
CA GLN A 69 0.96 0.58 -7.79
C GLN A 69 -0.02 1.43 -8.61
N LYS A 70 -0.28 2.65 -8.15
CA LYS A 70 -1.02 3.66 -8.90
C LYS A 70 -0.36 3.89 -10.27
N GLY A 71 -1.19 4.02 -11.32
CA GLY A 71 -0.73 4.29 -12.68
C GLY A 71 -0.63 3.06 -13.58
N LEU A 72 -0.99 1.86 -13.06
CA LEU A 72 -1.04 0.65 -13.88
C LEU A 72 -2.10 0.75 -14.99
N ASN A 73 -3.20 1.45 -14.71
CA ASN A 73 -4.27 1.76 -15.67
C ASN A 73 -4.99 3.04 -15.25
N GLU A 74 -5.69 3.66 -16.20
CA GLU A 74 -6.60 4.77 -15.94
C GLU A 74 -7.95 4.25 -15.47
N PRO A 75 -8.42 4.59 -14.24
CA PRO A 75 -9.71 4.16 -13.72
C PRO A 75 -10.86 4.72 -14.57
N ARG A 76 -11.77 3.88 -14.98
CA ARG A 76 -12.99 4.30 -15.69
C ARG A 76 -13.96 4.96 -14.74
N LEU A 77 -14.44 6.13 -15.08
CA LEU A 77 -15.50 6.81 -14.32
C LEU A 77 -16.82 6.02 -14.44
N PRO A 78 -17.56 5.87 -13.34
CA PRO A 78 -18.84 5.18 -13.36
C PRO A 78 -19.87 6.01 -14.16
N SER A 79 -20.61 5.35 -15.06
CA SER A 79 -21.75 5.97 -15.72
C SER A 79 -22.93 6.11 -14.76
N LEU A 80 -23.85 7.04 -15.03
CA LEU A 80 -25.06 7.21 -14.22
C LEU A 80 -25.86 5.91 -14.09
N LYS A 81 -26.01 5.15 -15.21
CA LYS A 81 -26.64 3.83 -15.22
C LYS A 81 -25.89 2.84 -14.33
N GLY A 82 -24.55 2.87 -14.36
CA GLY A 82 -23.69 2.03 -13.52
C GLY A 82 -23.87 2.32 -12.04
N ILE A 83 -23.93 3.60 -11.65
CA ILE A 83 -24.18 4.03 -10.27
C ILE A 83 -25.55 3.54 -9.77
N MET A 84 -26.58 3.68 -10.60
CA MET A 84 -27.94 3.22 -10.25
C MET A 84 -28.00 1.68 -10.14
N ALA A 85 -27.30 0.97 -11.02
CA ALA A 85 -27.25 -0.49 -10.97
C ALA A 85 -26.47 -0.97 -9.72
N ALA A 86 -25.36 -0.32 -9.36
CA ALA A 86 -24.59 -0.64 -8.17
C ALA A 86 -25.39 -0.49 -6.88
N LYS A 87 -26.23 0.56 -6.76
CA LYS A 87 -27.13 0.77 -5.60
C LYS A 87 -28.16 -0.35 -5.38
N LYS A 88 -28.48 -1.10 -6.44
CA LYS A 88 -29.45 -2.20 -6.40
C LYS A 88 -28.80 -3.57 -6.20
N LYS A 89 -27.47 -3.63 -6.22
CA LYS A 89 -26.76 -4.90 -5.98
C LYS A 89 -26.89 -5.28 -4.49
N GLU A 90 -27.23 -6.53 -4.30
CA GLU A 90 -27.22 -7.14 -2.97
C GLU A 90 -25.80 -7.20 -2.43
N VAL A 91 -25.63 -6.79 -1.18
CA VAL A 91 -24.39 -6.93 -0.42
C VAL A 91 -24.58 -8.12 0.53
N LEU A 92 -23.91 -9.21 0.23
CA LEU A 92 -23.92 -10.39 1.10
C LEU A 92 -23.07 -10.12 2.32
N THR A 93 -23.64 -10.28 3.51
CA THR A 93 -22.93 -10.18 4.78
C THR A 93 -22.86 -11.55 5.39
N PHE A 94 -21.64 -12.00 5.71
CA PHE A 94 -21.39 -13.27 6.35
C PHE A 94 -20.90 -13.04 7.78
N SER A 95 -21.46 -13.76 8.73
CA SER A 95 -20.94 -13.87 10.10
C SER A 95 -19.91 -15.01 10.18
N ALA A 96 -19.16 -15.08 11.29
CA ALA A 96 -18.24 -16.18 11.52
C ALA A 96 -18.94 -17.56 11.48
N SER A 97 -20.17 -17.63 11.99
CA SER A 97 -20.98 -18.85 11.95
C SER A 97 -21.41 -19.27 10.53
N ASP A 98 -21.60 -18.30 9.63
CA ASP A 98 -21.96 -18.60 8.24
C ASP A 98 -20.77 -19.16 7.42
N LEU A 99 -19.57 -19.00 7.94
CA LEU A 99 -18.32 -19.46 7.32
C LEU A 99 -17.74 -20.69 8.00
N ASP A 100 -18.47 -21.32 8.91
CA ASP A 100 -18.00 -22.44 9.76
C ASP A 100 -16.67 -22.14 10.49
N ILE A 101 -16.40 -20.86 10.74
CA ILE A 101 -15.22 -20.46 11.52
C ILE A 101 -15.57 -20.64 12.99
N ASP A 102 -14.83 -21.54 13.63
CA ASP A 102 -15.00 -21.78 15.06
C ASP A 102 -14.59 -20.54 15.85
N THR A 103 -15.53 -19.91 16.56
CA THR A 103 -15.30 -18.69 17.32
C THR A 103 -14.29 -18.86 18.46
N LEU A 104 -13.89 -20.10 18.74
CA LEU A 104 -12.86 -20.43 19.73
C LEU A 104 -11.48 -19.93 19.31
N ASP A 105 -11.20 -19.85 18.02
CA ASP A 105 -9.94 -19.28 17.50
C ASP A 105 -9.90 -17.74 17.53
N MET A 106 -11.04 -17.08 17.75
CA MET A 106 -11.07 -15.62 17.92
C MET A 106 -10.42 -15.15 19.24
N GLY A 107 -10.16 -16.06 20.18
CA GLY A 107 -9.40 -15.77 21.41
C GLY A 107 -7.91 -15.58 21.20
N ASP A 108 -7.38 -15.95 20.04
CA ASP A 108 -5.96 -15.82 19.67
C ASP A 108 -5.64 -14.53 18.93
N ASN A 109 -6.40 -13.46 19.17
CA ASN A 109 -6.06 -12.13 18.68
C ASN A 109 -4.69 -11.74 19.24
N ARG A 110 -3.65 -11.90 18.39
CA ARG A 110 -2.25 -11.58 18.76
C ARG A 110 -1.97 -10.09 18.85
N VAL A 111 -2.96 -9.28 18.47
CA VAL A 111 -2.91 -7.82 18.54
C VAL A 111 -4.11 -7.35 19.35
N ILE A 112 -3.84 -6.69 20.47
CA ILE A 112 -4.87 -6.09 21.32
C ILE A 112 -4.70 -4.57 21.23
N GLU A 113 -5.77 -3.87 20.87
CA GLU A 113 -5.80 -2.40 20.94
C GLU A 113 -6.02 -2.00 22.41
N GLU A 114 -4.98 -1.42 23.03
CA GLU A 114 -5.06 -1.00 24.44
C GLU A 114 -5.57 0.43 24.58
N ASN A 115 -5.07 1.35 23.74
CA ASN A 115 -5.43 2.75 23.78
C ASN A 115 -5.50 3.36 22.38
N LEU A 116 -6.50 4.19 22.15
CA LEU A 116 -6.62 5.04 20.97
C LEU A 116 -6.46 6.51 21.38
N TRP A 117 -5.54 7.22 20.76
CA TRP A 117 -5.36 8.65 20.96
C TRP A 117 -5.13 9.36 19.64
N LEU A 118 -5.50 10.62 19.59
CA LEU A 118 -5.17 11.47 18.47
C LEU A 118 -3.67 11.81 18.53
N PRO A 119 -2.98 11.87 17.39
CA PRO A 119 -1.63 12.41 17.35
C PRO A 119 -1.60 13.80 17.97
N PRO A 120 -0.51 14.18 18.68
CA PRO A 120 -0.39 15.53 19.19
C PRO A 120 -0.47 16.54 18.04
N GLU A 121 -1.11 17.67 18.30
CA GLU A 121 -1.20 18.76 17.32
C GLU A 121 0.21 19.20 16.92
N ARG A 122 0.39 19.37 15.61
CA ARG A 122 1.65 19.93 15.11
C ARG A 122 1.74 21.38 15.52
N LYS A 123 2.88 21.75 16.11
CA LYS A 123 3.18 23.16 16.36
C LYS A 123 3.23 23.92 15.03
N GLU A 124 2.87 25.20 15.07
CA GLU A 124 3.03 26.07 13.89
C GLU A 124 4.48 26.06 13.42
N GLY A 125 4.66 26.08 12.10
CA GLY A 125 5.99 26.16 11.51
C GLY A 125 6.60 27.56 11.75
N ILE A 126 7.91 27.59 11.94
CA ILE A 126 8.67 28.85 12.07
C ILE A 126 9.15 29.24 10.66
N ILE A 127 8.77 30.43 10.21
CA ILE A 127 9.29 31.00 8.97
C ILE A 127 10.46 31.89 9.34
N LEU A 128 11.67 31.46 8.99
CA LEU A 128 12.88 32.24 9.21
C LEU A 128 12.94 33.40 8.21
N GLN A 129 13.33 34.59 8.69
CA GLN A 129 13.44 35.81 7.88
C GLN A 129 14.82 36.43 8.12
N GLY A 130 15.40 37.02 7.08
CA GLY A 130 16.70 37.65 7.11
C GLY A 130 17.52 37.39 5.86
N THR A 131 18.81 37.67 5.90
CA THR A 131 19.77 37.33 4.86
C THR A 131 20.04 35.82 4.83
N GLU A 132 20.59 35.30 3.74
CA GLU A 132 20.92 33.87 3.59
C GLU A 132 21.81 33.35 4.72
N ASP A 133 22.79 34.14 5.14
CA ASP A 133 23.70 33.80 6.22
C ASP A 133 22.99 33.75 7.59
N GLU A 134 22.13 34.73 7.87
CA GLU A 134 21.34 34.77 9.11
C GLU A 134 20.37 33.60 9.20
N ILE A 135 19.64 33.31 8.10
CA ILE A 135 18.69 32.18 8.04
C ILE A 135 19.43 30.86 8.21
N SER A 136 20.57 30.69 7.56
CA SER A 136 21.38 29.47 7.65
C SER A 136 21.89 29.24 9.08
N GLY A 137 22.40 30.30 9.69
CA GLY A 137 22.88 30.27 11.08
C GLY A 137 21.75 29.89 12.07
N GLU A 138 20.61 30.56 11.95
CA GLU A 138 19.46 30.32 12.82
C GLU A 138 18.88 28.92 12.60
N LEU A 139 18.81 28.43 11.38
CA LEU A 139 18.36 27.07 11.07
C LEU A 139 19.26 26.03 11.77
N VAL A 140 20.58 26.17 11.65
CA VAL A 140 21.54 25.27 12.31
C VAL A 140 21.38 25.33 13.83
N ARG A 141 21.19 26.52 14.40
CA ARG A 141 20.95 26.70 15.83
C ARG A 141 19.69 25.95 16.29
N LEU A 142 18.57 26.15 15.60
CA LEU A 142 17.29 25.47 15.91
C LEU A 142 17.40 23.96 15.81
N LEU A 143 18.05 23.43 14.78
CA LEU A 143 18.23 21.98 14.61
C LEU A 143 19.12 21.38 15.69
N ARG A 144 20.15 22.11 16.15
CA ARG A 144 21.09 21.65 17.17
C ARG A 144 20.56 21.78 18.59
N GLU A 145 20.08 22.96 18.94
CA GLU A 145 19.74 23.29 20.34
C GLU A 145 18.31 22.90 20.71
N GLU A 146 17.35 23.12 19.82
CA GLU A 146 15.94 22.88 20.09
C GLU A 146 15.48 21.49 19.65
N GLN A 147 15.80 21.09 18.44
CA GLN A 147 15.37 19.81 17.89
C GLN A 147 16.33 18.66 18.21
N LYS A 148 17.60 18.98 18.50
CA LYS A 148 18.66 18.00 18.83
C LYS A 148 18.81 16.90 17.78
N ILE A 149 18.72 17.29 16.50
CA ILE A 149 18.80 16.36 15.35
C ILE A 149 20.24 16.28 14.81
N ILE A 150 21.00 17.36 14.96
CA ILE A 150 22.40 17.47 14.53
C ILE A 150 23.31 17.95 15.67
#